data_506ceae6183242362d3f55e55c7f3a90
#
_entry.id   506ceae6183242362d3f55e55c7f3a90
#
_cell.length_a   1.000
_cell.length_b   1.000
_cell.length_c   1.000
_cell.angle_alpha   90.00
_cell.angle_beta   90.00
_cell.angle_gamma   90.00
#
_symmetry.space_group_name_H-M   'P 1'
#
loop_
_entity.id
_entity.type
_entity.pdbx_description
1 polymer ?
#
loop_
_entity_poly.entity_id
_entity_poly.type
_entity_poly.pdbx_seq_one_letter_code
_entity_poly.pdbx_strand_id
1 'polypeptide(L)'
;MKLYLVRHGKALSADQDLAQPLSVEGRDDITRLARTLGNMNVKVARILHSGKLRSEETARLVAAVLQPAGGVHKTGNLGPGDDISPVLELVRAEEENLMLVGHLPFLANLLQALVEAPDQDDLPLFDTGNLVAVEKIGSRWQVFRHLGPRMIM
;
A
#
# COMPACT_ATOMS: atom_id res chain seq x y z
N MET A 1 11.92 0.14 11.66
CA MET A 1 11.40 0.47 10.31
C MET A 1 9.98 -0.06 10.18
N LYS A 2 9.09 0.78 9.73
CA LYS A 2 7.68 0.45 9.48
C LYS A 2 7.42 0.46 7.99
N LEU A 3 6.69 -0.53 7.52
CA LEU A 3 6.30 -0.68 6.13
C LEU A 3 4.78 -0.60 6.04
N TYR A 4 4.29 0.30 5.21
CA TYR A 4 2.86 0.50 4.98
C TYR A 4 2.51 -0.04 3.60
N LEU A 5 1.67 -1.06 3.55
CA LEU A 5 1.20 -1.68 2.31
C LEU A 5 -0.22 -1.20 2.05
N VAL A 6 -0.44 -0.56 0.91
CA VAL A 6 -1.74 0.00 0.53
C VAL A 6 -2.20 -0.62 -0.78
N ARG A 7 -3.36 -1.26 -0.78
CA ARG A 7 -4.00 -1.64 -2.03
C ARG A 7 -4.68 -0.40 -2.60
N HIS A 8 -4.51 -0.15 -3.92
CA HIS A 8 -5.15 0.98 -4.59
C HIS A 8 -6.64 1.06 -4.26
N GLY A 9 -7.21 2.25 -4.34
CA GLY A 9 -8.64 2.47 -4.14
C GLY A 9 -9.48 1.86 -5.25
N LYS A 10 -10.80 1.84 -5.06
CA LYS A 10 -11.72 1.39 -6.10
C LYS A 10 -11.50 2.15 -7.38
N ALA A 11 -11.43 1.43 -8.49
CA ALA A 11 -11.20 1.98 -9.81
C ALA A 11 -12.37 1.68 -10.73
N LEU A 12 -12.50 2.48 -11.80
CA LEU A 12 -13.41 2.18 -12.87
C LEU A 12 -12.96 0.90 -13.59
N SER A 13 -13.92 0.15 -14.13
CA SER A 13 -13.62 -1.03 -14.93
C SER A 13 -13.05 -0.62 -16.29
N ALA A 14 -12.37 -1.55 -16.97
CA ALA A 14 -11.88 -1.30 -18.33
C ALA A 14 -12.99 -0.97 -19.31
N ASP A 15 -14.21 -1.48 -19.08
CA ASP A 15 -15.39 -1.17 -19.91
C ASP A 15 -15.87 0.27 -19.73
N GLN A 16 -15.67 0.85 -18.53
CA GLN A 16 -16.03 2.25 -18.23
C GLN A 16 -14.94 3.21 -18.69
N ASP A 17 -13.68 2.85 -18.48
CA ASP A 17 -12.51 3.63 -18.86
C ASP A 17 -11.31 2.71 -18.97
N LEU A 18 -10.68 2.64 -20.14
CA LEU A 18 -9.54 1.76 -20.38
C LEU A 18 -8.36 2.04 -19.45
N ALA A 19 -8.18 3.30 -19.02
CA ALA A 19 -7.11 3.67 -18.10
C ALA A 19 -7.37 3.22 -16.66
N GLN A 20 -8.60 2.86 -16.36
CA GLN A 20 -9.03 2.40 -15.03
C GLN A 20 -8.58 3.34 -13.90
N PRO A 21 -8.95 4.63 -13.97
CA PRO A 21 -8.66 5.58 -12.90
C PRO A 21 -9.48 5.23 -11.66
N LEU A 22 -9.18 5.85 -10.53
CA LEU A 22 -10.02 5.73 -9.35
C LEU A 22 -11.44 6.20 -9.66
N SER A 23 -12.42 5.46 -9.16
CA SER A 23 -13.81 5.92 -9.16
C SER A 23 -13.97 7.09 -8.17
N VAL A 24 -15.10 7.77 -8.22
CA VAL A 24 -15.42 8.81 -7.24
C VAL A 24 -15.38 8.22 -5.82
N GLU A 25 -16.00 7.06 -5.63
CA GLU A 25 -15.97 6.35 -4.34
C GLU A 25 -14.55 6.02 -3.91
N GLY A 26 -13.73 5.49 -4.83
CA GLY A 26 -12.35 5.15 -4.54
C GLY A 26 -11.52 6.35 -4.14
N ARG A 27 -11.71 7.48 -4.82
CA ARG A 27 -11.04 8.73 -4.49
C ARG A 27 -11.45 9.24 -3.11
N ASP A 28 -12.73 9.16 -2.77
CA ASP A 28 -13.23 9.55 -1.45
C ASP A 28 -12.66 8.64 -0.35
N ASP A 29 -12.63 7.33 -0.60
CA ASP A 29 -12.06 6.35 0.34
C ASP A 29 -10.60 6.67 0.64
N ILE A 30 -9.79 6.91 -0.39
CA ILE A 30 -8.36 7.20 -0.22
C ILE A 30 -8.15 8.55 0.43
N THR A 31 -8.97 9.54 0.12
CA THR A 31 -8.89 10.85 0.78
C THR A 31 -9.12 10.71 2.29
N ARG A 32 -10.08 9.90 2.70
CA ARG A 32 -10.31 9.62 4.13
C ARG A 32 -9.16 8.86 4.77
N LEU A 33 -8.62 7.86 4.07
CA LEU A 33 -7.43 7.13 4.54
C LEU A 33 -6.27 8.09 4.75
N ALA A 34 -5.97 8.92 3.77
CA ALA A 34 -4.88 9.90 3.85
C ALA A 34 -5.04 10.84 5.04
N ARG A 35 -6.24 11.34 5.24
CA ARG A 35 -6.54 12.23 6.38
C ARG A 35 -6.33 11.50 7.72
N THR A 36 -6.78 10.26 7.81
CA THR A 36 -6.59 9.44 9.01
C THR A 36 -5.11 9.22 9.29
N LEU A 37 -4.33 8.88 8.27
CA LEU A 37 -2.88 8.70 8.41
C LEU A 37 -2.19 10.00 8.87
N GLY A 38 -2.61 11.14 8.33
CA GLY A 38 -2.11 12.44 8.76
C GLY A 38 -2.40 12.70 10.23
N ASN A 39 -3.63 12.42 10.68
CA ASN A 39 -4.02 12.58 12.07
C ASN A 39 -3.28 11.65 13.03
N MET A 40 -2.85 10.50 12.53
CA MET A 40 -2.04 9.54 13.28
C MET A 40 -0.55 9.87 13.26
N ASN A 41 -0.17 10.95 12.58
CA ASN A 41 1.23 11.34 12.41
C ASN A 41 2.09 10.27 11.73
N VAL A 42 1.51 9.54 10.80
CA VAL A 42 2.26 8.56 10.01
C VAL A 42 3.28 9.30 9.15
N LYS A 43 4.53 8.83 9.18
CA LYS A 43 5.63 9.41 8.41
C LYS A 43 6.32 8.32 7.62
N VAL A 44 6.53 8.57 6.33
CA VAL A 44 7.29 7.68 5.45
C VAL A 44 8.31 8.51 4.68
N ALA A 45 9.44 7.90 4.38
CA ALA A 45 10.50 8.59 3.62
C ALA A 45 10.07 8.81 2.17
N ARG A 46 9.38 7.84 1.59
CA ARG A 46 8.88 7.92 0.22
C ARG A 46 7.71 6.96 0.01
N ILE A 47 6.98 7.18 -1.06
CA ILE A 47 5.88 6.31 -1.49
C ILE A 47 6.20 5.76 -2.87
N LEU A 48 6.16 4.43 -3.01
CA LEU A 48 6.39 3.74 -4.28
C LEU A 48 5.08 3.13 -4.77
N HIS A 49 4.83 3.21 -6.08
CA HIS A 49 3.64 2.64 -6.70
C HIS A 49 3.98 1.82 -7.95
N SER A 50 3.02 1.02 -8.41
CA SER A 50 3.22 0.08 -9.51
C SER A 50 3.30 0.73 -10.90
N GLY A 51 2.91 1.98 -11.03
CA GLY A 51 2.82 2.68 -12.31
C GLY A 51 1.46 2.59 -12.98
N LYS A 52 0.58 1.69 -12.53
CA LYS A 52 -0.80 1.69 -13.01
C LYS A 52 -1.53 2.92 -12.47
N LEU A 53 -2.39 3.54 -13.28
CA LEU A 53 -3.02 4.81 -12.94
C LEU A 53 -3.71 4.79 -11.58
N ARG A 54 -4.49 3.74 -11.29
CA ARG A 54 -5.18 3.61 -10.00
C ARG A 54 -4.25 3.57 -8.79
N SER A 55 -3.06 2.99 -8.95
CA SER A 55 -2.04 2.99 -7.90
C SER A 55 -1.34 4.34 -7.77
N GLU A 56 -1.02 4.97 -8.90
CA GLU A 56 -0.42 6.30 -8.92
C GLU A 56 -1.36 7.33 -8.29
N GLU A 57 -2.64 7.33 -8.66
CA GLU A 57 -3.62 8.24 -8.08
C GLU A 57 -3.77 8.03 -6.57
N THR A 58 -3.83 6.77 -6.13
CA THR A 58 -3.86 6.45 -4.70
C THR A 58 -2.63 7.01 -3.99
N ALA A 59 -1.44 6.76 -4.52
CA ALA A 59 -0.19 7.23 -3.94
C ALA A 59 -0.14 8.75 -3.84
N ARG A 60 -0.58 9.46 -4.88
CA ARG A 60 -0.57 10.93 -4.90
C ARG A 60 -1.55 11.54 -3.92
N LEU A 61 -2.73 10.94 -3.75
CA LEU A 61 -3.70 11.41 -2.75
C LEU A 61 -3.16 11.27 -1.33
N VAL A 62 -2.48 10.17 -1.03
CA VAL A 62 -1.84 9.96 0.27
C VAL A 62 -0.68 10.94 0.45
N ALA A 63 0.15 11.11 -0.58
CA ALA A 63 1.31 12.01 -0.52
C ALA A 63 0.92 13.47 -0.31
N ALA A 64 -0.24 13.89 -0.82
CA ALA A 64 -0.73 15.25 -0.63
C ALA A 64 -0.90 15.60 0.86
N VAL A 65 -1.20 14.61 1.70
CA VAL A 65 -1.34 14.78 3.14
C VAL A 65 -0.03 14.50 3.87
N LEU A 66 0.63 13.37 3.57
CA LEU A 66 1.83 12.96 4.30
C LEU A 66 3.09 13.74 3.90
N GLN A 67 3.13 14.24 2.67
CA GLN A 67 4.25 15.03 2.14
C GLN A 67 5.62 14.38 2.39
N PRO A 68 5.85 13.14 1.88
CA PRO A 68 7.12 12.45 2.12
C PRO A 68 8.28 13.23 1.48
N ALA A 69 9.38 13.39 2.23
CA ALA A 69 10.54 14.15 1.75
C ALA A 69 11.14 13.55 0.47
N GLY A 70 11.12 12.23 0.34
CA GLY A 70 11.59 11.50 -0.84
C GLY A 70 10.61 11.44 -2.00
N GLY A 71 9.38 11.95 -1.82
CA GLY A 71 8.38 12.05 -2.88
C GLY A 71 7.67 10.75 -3.21
N VAL A 72 7.03 10.74 -4.38
CA VAL A 72 6.27 9.62 -4.93
C VAL A 72 6.96 9.13 -6.19
N HIS A 73 7.18 7.83 -6.31
CA HIS A 73 7.89 7.26 -7.44
C HIS A 73 7.25 5.98 -7.94
N LYS A 74 7.22 5.83 -9.26
CA LYS A 74 6.94 4.55 -9.88
C LYS A 74 8.14 3.63 -9.63
N THR A 75 7.88 2.38 -9.27
CA THR A 75 8.92 1.36 -9.20
C THR A 75 8.50 0.12 -9.97
N GLY A 76 9.45 -0.58 -10.56
CA GLY A 76 9.20 -1.85 -11.18
C GLY A 76 8.90 -2.94 -10.17
N ASN A 77 8.38 -4.06 -10.65
CA ASN A 77 8.15 -5.27 -9.85
C ASN A 77 7.08 -5.13 -8.76
N LEU A 78 6.17 -4.16 -8.90
CA LEU A 78 4.99 -4.01 -8.02
C LEU A 78 3.67 -4.36 -8.71
N GLY A 79 3.72 -4.88 -9.93
CA GLY A 79 2.52 -5.28 -10.66
C GLY A 79 1.83 -6.47 -10.01
N PRO A 80 0.52 -6.69 -10.32
CA PRO A 80 -0.27 -7.74 -9.65
C PRO A 80 0.34 -9.14 -9.73
N GLY A 81 0.90 -9.49 -10.88
CA GLY A 81 1.48 -10.82 -11.14
C GLY A 81 2.99 -10.91 -11.02
N ASP A 82 3.64 -9.87 -10.54
CA ASP A 82 5.10 -9.85 -10.43
C ASP A 82 5.59 -10.75 -9.30
N ASP A 83 6.83 -11.23 -9.46
CA ASP A 83 7.54 -11.93 -8.39
C ASP A 83 7.84 -10.95 -7.26
N ILE A 84 7.62 -11.38 -6.01
CA ILE A 84 7.86 -10.53 -4.84
C ILE A 84 9.34 -10.35 -4.51
N SER A 85 10.22 -11.20 -5.03
CA SER A 85 11.64 -11.24 -4.60
C SER A 85 12.37 -9.91 -4.71
N PRO A 86 12.28 -9.15 -5.82
CA PRO A 86 12.98 -7.86 -5.91
C PRO A 86 12.49 -6.85 -4.86
N VAL A 87 11.19 -6.78 -4.61
CA VAL A 87 10.62 -5.86 -3.63
C VAL A 87 10.92 -6.33 -2.21
N LEU A 88 10.90 -7.63 -1.97
CA LEU A 88 11.26 -8.20 -0.68
C LEU A 88 12.71 -7.84 -0.32
N GLU A 89 13.64 -7.92 -1.27
CA GLU A 89 15.02 -7.48 -1.06
C GLU A 89 15.11 -5.98 -0.77
N LEU A 90 14.38 -5.16 -1.52
CA LEU A 90 14.33 -3.72 -1.30
C LEU A 90 13.86 -3.40 0.11
N VAL A 91 12.78 -4.04 0.55
CA VAL A 91 12.22 -3.83 1.89
C VAL A 91 13.19 -4.26 2.99
N ARG A 92 13.85 -5.40 2.79
CA ARG A 92 14.83 -5.92 3.78
C ARG A 92 16.05 -5.03 3.92
N ALA A 93 16.44 -4.33 2.85
CA ALA A 93 17.56 -3.41 2.86
C ALA A 93 17.19 -2.00 3.36
N GLU A 94 15.90 -1.68 3.43
CA GLU A 94 15.42 -0.35 3.79
C GLU A 94 15.50 -0.10 5.29
N GLU A 95 16.00 1.06 5.67
CA GLU A 95 16.11 1.47 7.07
C GLU A 95 15.05 2.49 7.48
N GLU A 96 14.52 3.23 6.51
CA GLU A 96 13.50 4.25 6.74
C GLU A 96 12.09 3.70 6.51
N ASN A 97 11.09 4.33 7.11
CA ASN A 97 9.70 3.97 6.88
C ASN A 97 9.34 4.16 5.40
N LEU A 98 8.64 3.21 4.85
CA LEU A 98 8.32 3.14 3.42
C LEU A 98 6.85 2.80 3.23
N MET A 99 6.23 3.37 2.19
CA MET A 99 4.89 2.99 1.76
C MET A 99 4.94 2.42 0.34
N LEU A 100 4.29 1.29 0.15
CA LEU A 100 4.12 0.66 -1.16
C LEU A 100 2.62 0.66 -1.50
N VAL A 101 2.30 1.13 -2.70
CA VAL A 101 0.92 1.14 -3.20
C VAL A 101 0.84 0.19 -4.39
N GLY A 102 -0.01 -0.80 -4.30
CA GLY A 102 -0.07 -1.83 -5.32
C GLY A 102 -1.38 -2.59 -5.37
N HIS A 103 -1.29 -3.86 -5.67
CA HIS A 103 -2.37 -4.73 -6.11
C HIS A 103 -2.34 -6.07 -5.39
N LEU A 104 -3.46 -6.81 -5.46
CA LEU A 104 -3.46 -8.24 -5.19
C LEU A 104 -3.23 -9.02 -6.50
N PRO A 105 -2.67 -10.21 -6.43
CA PRO A 105 -2.24 -10.94 -5.22
C PRO A 105 -0.87 -10.52 -4.67
N PHE A 106 -0.16 -9.62 -5.36
CA PHE A 106 1.20 -9.23 -5.01
C PHE A 106 1.36 -8.83 -3.53
N LEU A 107 0.52 -7.90 -3.05
CA LEU A 107 0.64 -7.40 -1.67
C LEU A 107 0.39 -8.49 -0.63
N ALA A 108 -0.56 -9.39 -0.88
CA ALA A 108 -0.81 -10.50 0.03
C ALA A 108 0.36 -11.48 0.07
N ASN A 109 0.97 -11.75 -1.09
CA ASN A 109 2.14 -12.62 -1.17
C ASN A 109 3.34 -11.99 -0.46
N LEU A 110 3.54 -10.69 -0.64
CA LEU A 110 4.63 -9.97 0.03
C LEU A 110 4.43 -9.98 1.55
N LEU A 111 3.22 -9.68 2.02
CA LEU A 111 2.90 -9.68 3.44
C LEU A 111 3.14 -11.06 4.06
N GLN A 112 2.67 -12.12 3.39
CA GLN A 112 2.88 -13.50 3.87
C GLN A 112 4.36 -13.83 4.02
N ALA A 113 5.17 -13.44 3.04
CA ALA A 113 6.61 -13.70 3.09
C ALA A 113 7.30 -12.91 4.21
N LEU A 114 6.93 -11.65 4.41
CA LEU A 114 7.52 -10.80 5.46
C LEU A 114 7.24 -11.33 6.85
N VAL A 115 5.99 -11.65 7.15
CA VAL A 115 5.60 -12.11 8.49
C VAL A 115 5.75 -13.62 8.66
N GLU A 116 6.17 -14.32 7.61
CA GLU A 116 6.38 -15.77 7.61
C GLU A 116 5.13 -16.54 8.03
N ALA A 117 3.97 -16.08 7.56
CA ALA A 117 2.71 -16.75 7.84
C ALA A 117 2.56 -18.01 6.98
N PRO A 118 2.14 -19.15 7.59
CA PRO A 118 1.95 -20.38 6.81
C PRO A 118 0.76 -20.31 5.87
N ASP A 119 -0.25 -19.48 6.18
CA ASP A 119 -1.47 -19.33 5.40
C ASP A 119 -1.88 -17.86 5.31
N GLN A 120 -2.26 -17.41 4.11
CA GLN A 120 -2.76 -16.04 3.90
C GLN A 120 -4.10 -15.79 4.60
N ASP A 121 -4.87 -16.82 4.87
CA ASP A 121 -6.15 -16.71 5.59
C ASP A 121 -5.97 -16.21 7.03
N ASP A 122 -4.77 -16.34 7.59
CA ASP A 122 -4.44 -15.82 8.92
C ASP A 122 -4.04 -14.34 8.91
N LEU A 123 -4.01 -13.71 7.74
CA LEU A 123 -3.58 -12.33 7.56
C LEU A 123 -4.78 -11.40 7.35
N PRO A 124 -4.60 -10.09 7.62
CA PRO A 124 -5.65 -9.11 7.31
C PRO A 124 -6.04 -9.15 5.83
N LEU A 125 -7.34 -8.95 5.56
CA LEU A 125 -7.84 -8.85 4.19
C LEU A 125 -7.40 -7.54 3.54
N PHE A 126 -7.00 -7.64 2.28
CA PHE A 126 -6.66 -6.48 1.47
C PHE A 126 -7.78 -6.14 0.50
N ASP A 127 -8.84 -5.51 1.00
CA ASP A 127 -9.82 -4.90 0.10
C ASP A 127 -9.24 -3.63 -0.54
N THR A 128 -9.90 -3.12 -1.58
CA THR A 128 -9.47 -1.85 -2.19
C THR A 128 -9.43 -0.73 -1.15
N GLY A 129 -8.37 0.08 -1.19
CA GLY A 129 -8.18 1.17 -0.24
C GLY A 129 -7.77 0.74 1.15
N ASN A 130 -7.48 -0.55 1.37
CA ASN A 130 -6.99 -1.04 2.66
C ASN A 130 -5.49 -0.80 2.81
N LEU A 131 -5.10 -0.51 4.04
CA LEU A 131 -3.71 -0.42 4.47
C LEU A 131 -3.45 -1.49 5.50
N VAL A 132 -2.34 -2.21 5.31
CA VAL A 132 -1.78 -3.10 6.34
C VAL A 132 -0.37 -2.62 6.63
N ALA A 133 -0.08 -2.35 7.89
CA ALA A 133 1.23 -1.89 8.30
C ALA A 133 1.95 -2.96 9.11
N VAL A 134 3.22 -3.16 8.78
CA VAL A 134 4.09 -4.10 9.48
C VAL A 134 5.30 -3.36 10.04
N GLU A 135 5.82 -3.86 11.13
CA GLU A 135 6.98 -3.31 11.81
C GLU A 135 8.04 -4.38 11.97
N LYS A 136 9.27 -4.01 11.69
CA LYS A 136 10.40 -4.89 11.94
C LYS A 136 10.83 -4.76 13.39
N ILE A 137 10.78 -5.89 14.11
CA ILE A 137 11.20 -5.99 15.52
C ILE A 137 12.28 -7.05 15.59
N GLY A 138 13.54 -6.61 15.75
CA GLY A 138 14.68 -7.48 15.63
C GLY A 138 14.79 -8.01 14.20
N SER A 139 14.76 -9.33 14.01
CA SER A 139 14.78 -9.97 12.69
C SER A 139 13.39 -10.34 12.18
N ARG A 140 12.34 -10.05 12.92
CA ARG A 140 10.97 -10.45 12.60
C ARG A 140 10.12 -9.26 12.19
N TRP A 141 9.11 -9.54 11.35
CA TRP A 141 8.10 -8.59 10.94
C TRP A 141 6.76 -8.95 11.56
N GLN A 142 6.03 -7.94 12.01
CA GLN A 142 4.77 -8.12 12.72
C GLN A 142 3.76 -7.08 12.24
N VAL A 143 2.54 -7.53 11.94
CA VAL A 143 1.43 -6.62 11.63
C VAL A 143 1.06 -5.84 12.88
N PHE A 144 0.97 -4.53 12.78
CA PHE A 144 0.56 -3.68 13.91
C PHE A 144 -0.64 -2.80 13.59
N ARG A 145 -1.07 -2.71 12.32
CA ARG A 145 -2.20 -1.87 11.94
C ARG A 145 -2.90 -2.43 10.71
N HIS A 146 -4.21 -2.36 10.72
CA HIS A 146 -5.05 -2.66 9.56
C HIS A 146 -6.15 -1.60 9.50
N LEU A 147 -6.20 -0.83 8.43
CA LEU A 147 -7.19 0.22 8.20
C LEU A 147 -7.85 0.01 6.85
N GLY A 148 -9.13 0.28 6.78
CA GLY A 148 -9.88 0.26 5.54
C GLY A 148 -10.99 1.28 5.55
N PRO A 149 -11.60 1.59 4.39
CA PRO A 149 -12.65 2.62 4.29
C PRO A 149 -13.82 2.39 5.23
N ARG A 150 -14.17 1.13 5.49
CA ARG A 150 -15.29 0.77 6.37
C ARG A 150 -14.96 0.87 7.85
N MET A 151 -13.68 1.02 8.19
CA MET A 151 -13.20 1.09 9.57
C MET A 151 -13.01 2.54 10.05
N ILE A 152 -12.97 3.48 9.12
CA ILE A 152 -12.63 4.89 9.37
C ILE A 152 -13.71 5.83 8.85
N MET A 153 -14.98 5.49 9.06
CA MET A 153 -16.12 6.32 8.66
C MET A 153 -16.25 7.58 9.50
#